data_cc67da8c693d04b90f70b19200695076
#
_entry.id   cc67da8c693d04b90f70b19200695076
#
_cell.length_a   1.000
_cell.length_b   1.000
_cell.length_c   1.000
_cell.angle_alpha   90.00
_cell.angle_beta   90.00
_cell.angle_gamma   90.00
#
_symmetry.space_group_name_H-M   'P 1'
#
loop_
_entity.id
_entity.type
_entity.pdbx_description
1 polymer ?
#
loop_
_entity_poly.entity_id
_entity_poly.type
_entity_poly.pdbx_seq_one_letter_code
_entity_poly.pdbx_strand_id
1 'polypeptide(L)'
;MEKYFLDPNTLLGRIITSKDKYEVVHLSLKAGNEVPEYKNEAEILIFVIEGEILLMTDEAVTLKSFELLEIPANVAHRMVAVKDSQVMAIKIKAV
;
A
#
# COMPACT_ATOMS: atom_id res chain seq x y z
N MET A 1 -17.42 -15.21 -8.71
CA MET A 1 -15.95 -15.22 -8.55
C MET A 1 -15.37 -14.16 -9.46
N GLU A 2 -14.55 -13.26 -8.91
CA GLU A 2 -14.01 -12.12 -9.63
C GLU A 2 -12.48 -12.19 -9.70
N LYS A 3 -11.94 -11.84 -10.86
CA LYS A 3 -10.50 -11.84 -11.09
C LYS A 3 -10.08 -10.44 -11.52
N TYR A 4 -9.02 -9.91 -10.91
CA TYR A 4 -8.50 -8.58 -11.21
C TYR A 4 -7.06 -8.66 -11.67
N PHE A 5 -6.70 -7.79 -12.60
CA PHE A 5 -5.33 -7.60 -13.05
C PHE A 5 -4.78 -6.29 -12.48
N LEU A 6 -3.63 -6.34 -11.83
CA LEU A 6 -2.93 -5.16 -11.33
C LEU A 6 -1.98 -4.68 -12.43
N ASP A 7 -2.44 -3.66 -13.18
CA ASP A 7 -1.70 -3.16 -14.33
C ASP A 7 -0.47 -2.36 -13.87
N PRO A 8 0.76 -2.83 -14.17
CA PRO A 8 1.96 -2.11 -13.76
C PRO A 8 2.14 -0.75 -14.43
N ASN A 9 1.36 -0.46 -15.47
CA ASN A 9 1.36 0.85 -16.14
C ASN A 9 0.39 1.85 -15.51
N THR A 10 -0.32 1.46 -14.45
CA THR A 10 -1.17 2.37 -13.69
C THR A 10 -0.34 3.54 -13.15
N LEU A 11 -0.85 4.76 -13.26
CA LEU A 11 -0.18 5.94 -12.71
C LEU A 11 -0.58 6.12 -11.25
N LEU A 12 0.40 6.07 -10.36
CA LEU A 12 0.29 6.27 -8.90
C LEU A 12 -0.53 5.18 -8.23
N GLY A 13 -1.86 5.21 -8.32
CA GLY A 13 -2.66 4.25 -7.59
C GLY A 13 -4.05 4.05 -8.17
N ARG A 14 -4.63 2.91 -7.84
CA ARG A 14 -5.97 2.55 -8.29
C ARG A 14 -6.64 1.64 -7.26
N ILE A 15 -7.90 1.92 -6.96
CA ILE A 15 -8.73 1.01 -6.17
C ILE A 15 -9.11 -0.16 -7.08
N ILE A 16 -8.71 -1.36 -6.68
CA ILE A 16 -9.02 -2.58 -7.43
C ILE A 16 -10.41 -3.08 -7.10
N THR A 17 -10.72 -3.17 -5.82
CA THR A 17 -12.05 -3.56 -5.34
C THR A 17 -12.29 -2.95 -3.96
N SER A 18 -13.55 -2.63 -3.69
CA SER A 18 -13.95 -2.06 -2.41
C SER A 18 -15.25 -2.70 -1.95
N LYS A 19 -15.21 -3.32 -0.79
CA LYS A 19 -16.34 -3.99 -0.16
C LYS A 19 -16.56 -3.43 1.24
N ASP A 20 -17.62 -3.89 1.91
CA ASP A 20 -17.93 -3.44 3.28
C ASP A 20 -16.81 -3.75 4.27
N LYS A 21 -16.12 -4.87 4.10
CA LYS A 21 -15.12 -5.36 5.04
C LYS A 21 -13.69 -5.07 4.63
N TYR A 22 -13.44 -4.83 3.35
CA TYR A 22 -12.08 -4.60 2.87
C TYR A 22 -12.06 -3.75 1.60
N GLU A 23 -10.89 -3.17 1.35
CA GLU A 23 -10.60 -2.48 0.10
C GLU A 23 -9.19 -2.84 -0.33
N VAL A 24 -9.02 -3.15 -1.60
CA VAL A 24 -7.71 -3.47 -2.19
C VAL A 24 -7.30 -2.33 -3.11
N VAL A 25 -6.12 -1.79 -2.86
CA VAL A 25 -5.54 -0.70 -3.65
C VAL A 25 -4.23 -1.18 -4.25
N HIS A 26 -4.03 -0.90 -5.53
CA HIS A 26 -2.76 -1.13 -6.21
C HIS A 26 -2.05 0.21 -6.36
N LEU A 27 -0.80 0.27 -5.91
CA LEU A 27 0.07 1.44 -6.06
C LEU A 27 1.20 1.08 -7.03
N SER A 28 1.33 1.89 -8.07
CA SER A 28 2.41 1.77 -9.05
C SER A 28 3.24 3.04 -8.94
N LEU A 29 4.38 2.94 -8.28
CA LEU A 29 5.18 4.10 -7.87
C LEU A 29 6.50 4.12 -8.63
N LYS A 30 6.88 5.30 -9.10
CA LYS A 30 8.23 5.55 -9.62
C LYS A 30 9.14 5.93 -8.47
N ALA A 31 10.44 5.63 -8.60
CA ALA A 31 11.43 6.04 -7.62
C ALA A 31 11.27 7.51 -7.28
N GLY A 32 11.19 7.82 -5.99
CA GLY A 32 10.99 9.17 -5.47
C GLY A 32 9.53 9.60 -5.31
N ASN A 33 8.56 8.84 -5.83
CA ASN A 33 7.16 9.15 -5.58
C ASN A 33 6.82 8.95 -4.11
N GLU A 34 6.01 9.85 -3.57
CA GLU A 34 5.55 9.79 -2.19
C GLU A 34 4.06 9.56 -2.13
N VAL A 35 3.64 8.71 -1.18
CA VAL A 35 2.26 8.64 -0.73
C VAL A 35 2.21 9.44 0.56
N PRO A 36 1.48 10.57 0.60
CA PRO A 36 1.50 11.48 1.74
C PRO A 36 0.92 10.84 2.99
N GLU A 37 1.16 11.48 4.13
CA GLU A 37 0.71 10.98 5.42
C GLU A 37 -0.78 10.70 5.42
N TYR A 38 -1.12 9.55 5.95
CA TYR A 38 -2.46 9.02 5.93
C TYR A 38 -2.75 8.28 7.24
N LYS A 39 -3.93 8.52 7.79
CA LYS A 39 -4.39 7.86 9.00
C LYS A 39 -5.79 7.31 8.75
N ASN A 40 -6.01 6.05 9.10
CA ASN A 40 -7.27 5.37 8.83
C ASN A 40 -7.70 4.55 10.03
N GLU A 41 -9.01 4.40 10.21
CA GLU A 41 -9.58 3.53 11.21
C GLU A 41 -9.42 2.05 10.87
N ALA A 42 -9.13 1.72 9.62
CA ALA A 42 -8.88 0.35 9.18
C ALA A 42 -7.46 -0.08 9.51
N GLU A 43 -7.28 -1.36 9.74
CA GLU A 43 -5.95 -1.97 9.65
C GLU A 43 -5.52 -1.97 8.20
N ILE A 44 -4.23 -1.83 7.95
CA ILE A 44 -3.70 -1.83 6.58
C ILE A 44 -2.59 -2.85 6.47
N LEU A 45 -2.70 -3.69 5.43
CA LEU A 45 -1.64 -4.59 5.04
C LEU A 45 -0.96 -4.01 3.81
N ILE A 46 0.35 -3.82 3.87
CA ILE A 46 1.16 -3.34 2.74
C ILE A 46 2.02 -4.49 2.25
N PHE A 47 1.83 -4.87 1.01
CA PHE A 47 2.61 -5.94 0.39
C PHE A 47 3.35 -5.39 -0.83
N VAL A 48 4.68 -5.50 -0.82
CA VAL A 48 5.51 -5.10 -1.96
C VAL A 48 5.61 -6.29 -2.92
N ILE A 49 5.04 -6.13 -4.10
CA ILE A 49 5.11 -7.15 -5.15
C ILE A 49 6.49 -7.09 -5.78
N GLU A 50 6.94 -5.88 -6.12
CA GLU A 50 8.23 -5.64 -6.76
C GLU A 50 8.74 -4.27 -6.32
N GLY A 51 10.03 -4.16 -6.08
CA GLY A 51 10.70 -2.90 -5.78
C GLY A 51 11.08 -2.74 -4.32
N GLU A 52 11.08 -1.50 -3.87
CA GLU A 52 11.50 -1.15 -2.50
C GLU A 52 10.83 0.15 -2.08
N ILE A 53 10.20 0.13 -0.93
CA ILE A 53 9.59 1.32 -0.34
C ILE A 53 10.12 1.56 1.07
N LEU A 54 10.12 2.83 1.48
CA LEU A 54 10.38 3.24 2.84
C LEU A 54 9.05 3.68 3.43
N LEU A 55 8.61 3.01 4.48
CA LEU A 55 7.37 3.35 5.18
C LEU A 55 7.71 3.97 6.52
N MET A 56 7.09 5.11 6.81
CA MET A 56 7.39 5.92 7.98
C MET A 56 6.15 6.14 8.84
N THR A 57 6.27 5.79 10.11
CA THR A 57 5.34 6.14 11.19
C THR A 57 6.14 6.99 12.18
N ASP A 58 6.15 6.64 13.47
CA ASP A 58 7.11 7.14 14.45
C ASP A 58 8.48 6.46 14.30
N GLU A 59 8.54 5.39 13.52
CA GLU A 59 9.76 4.71 13.10
C GLU A 59 9.75 4.52 11.58
N ALA A 60 10.87 4.11 11.01
CA ALA A 60 10.99 3.87 9.58
C ALA A 60 11.28 2.40 9.30
N VAL A 61 10.56 1.84 8.33
CA VAL A 61 10.70 0.45 7.91
C VAL A 61 10.88 0.39 6.40
N THR A 62 11.91 -0.32 5.96
CA THR A 62 12.12 -0.60 4.53
C THR A 62 11.43 -1.91 4.18
N LEU A 63 10.63 -1.90 3.11
CA LEU A 63 10.00 -3.09 2.57
C LEU A 63 10.52 -3.35 1.17
N LYS A 64 10.92 -4.58 0.92
CA LYS A 64 11.42 -5.06 -0.38
C LYS A 64 10.44 -6.08 -0.96
N SER A 65 10.70 -6.52 -2.18
CA SER A 65 9.86 -7.50 -2.88
C SER A 65 9.49 -8.70 -2.01
N PHE A 66 8.22 -9.04 -2.02
CA PHE A 66 7.61 -10.15 -1.26
C PHE A 66 7.53 -9.95 0.25
N GLU A 67 7.80 -8.75 0.74
CA GLU A 67 7.63 -8.44 2.15
C GLU A 67 6.27 -7.83 2.43
N LEU A 68 5.70 -8.17 3.57
CA LEU A 68 4.39 -7.73 4.03
C LEU A 68 4.52 -7.01 5.36
N LEU A 69 3.85 -5.87 5.49
CA LEU A 69 3.79 -5.11 6.73
C LEU A 69 2.34 -4.93 7.17
N GLU A 70 2.07 -5.13 8.44
CA GLU A 70 0.78 -4.81 9.05
C GLU A 70 0.88 -3.47 9.77
N ILE A 71 -0.05 -2.56 9.49
CA ILE A 71 -0.15 -1.28 10.16
C ILE A 71 -1.46 -1.28 10.97
N PRO A 72 -1.39 -1.14 12.30
CA PRO A 72 -2.60 -1.10 13.12
C PRO A 72 -3.50 0.08 12.75
N ALA A 73 -4.78 -0.05 13.10
CA ALA A 73 -5.73 1.05 12.93
C ALA A 73 -5.26 2.31 13.66
N ASN A 74 -5.56 3.46 13.08
CA ASN A 74 -5.28 4.79 13.66
C ASN A 74 -3.80 5.13 13.82
N VAL A 75 -2.93 4.47 13.07
CA VAL A 75 -1.50 4.83 13.00
C VAL A 75 -1.27 5.63 11.73
N ALA A 76 -0.87 6.89 11.88
CA ALA A 76 -0.51 7.74 10.75
C ALA A 76 0.77 7.22 10.09
N HIS A 77 0.77 7.15 8.77
CA HIS A 77 1.92 6.66 8.03
C HIS A 77 2.03 7.34 6.67
N ARG A 78 3.23 7.35 6.15
CA ARG A 78 3.51 7.79 4.77
C ARG A 78 4.55 6.86 4.17
N MET A 79 4.65 6.84 2.85
CA MET A 79 5.66 6.02 2.19
C MET A 79 6.31 6.74 1.02
N VAL A 80 7.53 6.33 0.72
CA VAL A 80 8.32 6.82 -0.40
C VAL A 80 8.85 5.62 -1.17
N ALA A 81 8.71 5.64 -2.49
CA ALA A 81 9.32 4.61 -3.31
C ALA A 81 10.82 4.89 -3.45
N VAL A 82 11.64 3.95 -3.02
CA VAL A 82 13.10 4.02 -3.17
C VAL A 82 13.50 3.62 -4.58
N LYS A 83 12.74 2.68 -5.16
CA LYS A 83 12.86 2.21 -6.54
C LYS A 83 11.48 2.22 -7.16
N ASP A 84 11.40 2.04 -8.48
CA ASP A 84 10.13 1.77 -9.14
C ASP A 84 9.51 0.55 -8.47
N SER A 85 8.28 0.68 -7.98
CA SER A 85 7.67 -0.31 -7.11
C SER A 85 6.22 -0.58 -7.46
N GLN A 86 5.84 -1.84 -7.29
CA GLN A 86 4.45 -2.30 -7.39
C GLN A 86 4.04 -2.76 -6.00
N VAL A 87 3.02 -2.12 -5.45
CA VAL A 87 2.61 -2.33 -4.07
C VAL A 87 1.11 -2.59 -4.00
N MET A 88 0.72 -3.52 -3.15
CA MET A 88 -0.68 -3.77 -2.88
C MET A 88 -0.97 -3.37 -1.43
N ALA A 89 -1.96 -2.50 -1.25
CA ALA A 89 -2.45 -2.10 0.06
C ALA A 89 -3.84 -2.68 0.27
N ILE A 90 -4.04 -3.38 1.37
CA ILE A 90 -5.33 -3.94 1.73
C ILE A 90 -5.80 -3.27 3.02
N LYS A 91 -6.93 -2.57 2.93
CA LYS A 91 -7.58 -1.97 4.09
C LYS A 91 -8.62 -2.93 4.63
N ILE A 92 -8.50 -3.29 5.88
CA ILE A 92 -9.47 -4.15 6.56
C ILE A 92 -10.34 -3.25 7.41
N LYS A 93 -11.55 -3.00 6.96
CA LYS A 93 -12.45 -2.02 7.56
C LYS A 93 -13.02 -2.56 8.87
N ALA A 94 -13.15 -1.67 9.85
CA ALA A 94 -13.89 -1.96 11.07
C ALA A 94 -15.37 -2.12 10.72
N VAL A 95 -16.02 -3.10 11.32
CA VAL A 95 -17.43 -3.40 11.07
C VAL A 95 -18.25 -3.07 12.31
#